data_ad0ac0a7c7cd6336973633af6a3e5857
#
_entry.id   ad0ac0a7c7cd6336973633af6a3e5857
#
_cell.length_a   1.000
_cell.length_b   1.000
_cell.length_c   1.000
_cell.angle_alpha   90.00
_cell.angle_beta   90.00
_cell.angle_gamma   90.00
#
_symmetry.space_group_name_H-M   'P 1'
#
loop_
_entity.id
_entity.type
_entity.pdbx_description
1 polymer ?
#
loop_
_entity_poly.entity_id
_entity_poly.type
_entity_poly.pdbx_seq_one_letter_code
_entity_poly.pdbx_strand_id
1 'polypeptide(L)'
;MEAEKAPEEPGTEKGDAVRSDSGETAPAEGNGNSPEAAAEAIPEVPGFFTQFFCLLGRRWRIFFRDRSQLVLQLVMVLLFPVLVAMFTDKGTGQIVGLSATQDVQTIQKDMEAQQLNMKTGSAVSGIIMFEVILLGLMGSNNAAREVAGERAIMEKEKYAGMRPSAYLGSKLAYLSVLVLVQSVWMFAFVDFFWDRGGGLTHLLFLILADAAMTFVCLGISSLARSADQASLLSIYLVGFQLPLSGAVLALPEQVEGFIRPFISAYWAWSGSISALKSDVYNAVKNVLDTDLTPALTCYIVLGVHVACGIAASYAGIRRSRWEL
;
A
#
# COMPACT_ATOMS: atom_id res chain seq x y z
N MET A 1 -2.28 3.33 -61.35
CA MET A 1 -2.81 4.62 -61.81
C MET A 1 -2.68 5.52 -60.63
N GLU A 2 -1.89 6.29 -60.63
CA GLU A 2 -1.01 7.42 -60.88
C GLU A 2 -0.35 7.77 -59.54
N ALA A 3 0.92 7.63 -59.39
CA ALA A 3 2.01 8.52 -59.80
C ALA A 3 2.04 9.81 -58.94
N GLU A 4 3.07 9.92 -58.08
CA GLU A 4 4.31 10.64 -58.28
C GLU A 4 4.24 12.14 -57.96
N LYS A 5 4.95 12.60 -56.95
CA LYS A 5 5.97 13.64 -57.10
C LYS A 5 6.62 14.08 -55.75
N ALA A 6 7.87 13.72 -55.56
CA ALA A 6 8.87 14.67 -55.05
C ALA A 6 9.34 15.51 -56.25
N PRO A 7 9.95 16.67 -56.10
CA PRO A 7 11.28 17.01 -55.63
C PRO A 7 11.34 18.43 -55.00
N GLU A 8 12.37 19.04 -54.50
CA GLU A 8 13.75 19.36 -54.92
C GLU A 8 14.41 20.23 -53.84
N GLU A 9 15.61 19.91 -53.47
CA GLU A 9 16.57 20.95 -53.04
C GLU A 9 17.00 21.75 -54.25
N PRO A 10 17.46 23.00 -54.15
CA PRO A 10 18.88 23.26 -54.06
C PRO A 10 19.32 24.60 -53.42
N GLY A 11 20.61 24.74 -53.13
CA GLY A 11 21.33 25.98 -53.34
C GLY A 11 22.42 26.30 -52.31
N THR A 12 23.58 25.78 -52.61
CA THR A 12 24.88 26.30 -52.16
C THR A 12 25.14 27.72 -52.65
N GLU A 13 25.71 28.58 -51.82
CA GLU A 13 26.66 29.60 -52.33
C GLU A 13 27.75 29.94 -51.33
N LYS A 14 28.94 29.96 -51.88
CA LYS A 14 30.28 30.26 -51.38
C LYS A 14 30.51 31.77 -51.29
N GLY A 15 31.58 32.10 -50.58
CA GLY A 15 32.37 33.34 -50.84
C GLY A 15 32.90 33.96 -49.59
N ASP A 16 34.07 33.77 -49.30
CA ASP A 16 35.39 34.46 -49.50
C ASP A 16 35.71 35.37 -48.32
N ALA A 17 36.72 35.07 -47.57
CA ALA A 17 38.17 35.30 -47.66
C ALA A 17 38.63 36.73 -47.22
N VAL A 18 39.58 36.71 -46.28
CA VAL A 18 40.79 37.53 -46.17
C VAL A 18 40.65 38.94 -45.52
N ARG A 19 41.24 39.18 -44.36
CA ARG A 19 42.54 39.87 -44.28
C ARG A 19 43.10 39.97 -42.86
N SER A 20 44.32 39.54 -42.75
CA SER A 20 45.32 39.85 -41.74
C SER A 20 45.53 41.36 -41.50
N ASP A 21 45.71 41.75 -40.26
CA ASP A 21 46.76 42.76 -39.96
C ASP A 21 47.39 42.55 -38.59
N SER A 22 48.67 42.53 -38.62
CA SER A 22 49.63 42.40 -37.54
C SER A 22 49.81 43.75 -36.80
N GLY A 23 49.86 43.67 -35.49
CA GLY A 23 50.19 44.81 -34.64
C GLY A 23 50.82 44.35 -33.33
N GLU A 24 52.16 44.18 -33.40
CA GLU A 24 53.10 43.93 -32.33
C GLU A 24 53.23 45.13 -31.43
N THR A 25 53.03 44.98 -30.14
CA THR A 25 53.81 45.71 -29.09
C THR A 25 53.75 44.98 -27.75
N ALA A 26 54.90 44.54 -27.27
CA ALA A 26 55.23 44.09 -25.92
C ALA A 26 55.49 45.28 -25.01
N PRO A 27 55.96 45.06 -23.73
CA PRO A 27 55.37 44.36 -22.61
C PRO A 27 55.14 45.33 -21.42
N ALA A 28 54.24 44.99 -20.53
CA ALA A 28 54.25 45.61 -19.22
C ALA A 28 54.20 44.53 -18.14
N GLU A 29 55.29 44.48 -17.42
CA GLU A 29 55.46 43.73 -16.16
C GLU A 29 54.39 44.11 -15.14
N GLY A 30 54.01 43.09 -14.34
CA GLY A 30 53.70 43.35 -12.94
C GLY A 30 52.29 43.00 -12.50
N ASN A 31 52.04 41.92 -12.08
CA ASN A 31 51.74 41.64 -10.67
C ASN A 31 51.24 40.19 -10.48
N GLY A 32 52.05 39.39 -9.83
CA GLY A 32 51.64 38.07 -9.42
C GLY A 32 50.46 38.15 -8.41
N ASN A 33 49.28 37.88 -8.94
CA ASN A 33 48.18 37.32 -8.18
C ASN A 33 47.69 36.13 -9.03
N SER A 34 48.32 35.00 -8.83
CA SER A 34 47.68 33.75 -9.18
C SER A 34 46.29 33.75 -8.53
N PRO A 35 45.20 33.69 -9.28
CA PRO A 35 43.99 33.26 -8.67
C PRO A 35 44.25 31.80 -8.31
N GLU A 36 44.68 31.62 -7.07
CA GLU A 36 44.53 30.34 -6.36
C GLU A 36 43.08 29.93 -6.66
N ALA A 37 42.93 28.98 -7.54
CA ALA A 37 41.64 28.46 -7.92
C ALA A 37 40.89 28.19 -6.64
N ALA A 38 39.90 28.99 -6.36
CA ALA A 38 38.91 28.68 -5.36
C ALA A 38 38.44 27.27 -5.74
N ALA A 39 39.01 26.28 -5.10
CA ALA A 39 38.53 24.91 -5.18
C ALA A 39 37.05 25.05 -4.83
N GLU A 40 36.20 25.01 -5.84
CA GLU A 40 34.73 24.97 -5.65
C GLU A 40 34.53 23.84 -4.66
N ALA A 41 34.22 24.20 -3.41
CA ALA A 41 33.93 23.25 -2.37
C ALA A 41 32.77 22.39 -2.91
N ILE A 42 33.09 21.16 -3.29
CA ILE A 42 32.08 20.19 -3.75
C ILE A 42 31.01 20.20 -2.66
N PRO A 43 29.77 20.62 -2.97
CA PRO A 43 28.73 20.78 -1.96
C PRO A 43 28.57 19.45 -1.23
N GLU A 44 28.84 19.43 0.07
CA GLU A 44 28.69 18.24 0.89
C GLU A 44 27.27 17.70 0.77
N VAL A 45 27.15 16.43 0.39
CA VAL A 45 25.85 15.77 0.26
C VAL A 45 25.16 15.75 1.63
N PRO A 46 23.94 16.30 1.77
CA PRO A 46 23.25 16.37 3.06
C PRO A 46 23.13 15.03 3.75
N GLY A 47 23.18 15.03 5.08
CA GLY A 47 23.06 13.82 5.89
C GLY A 47 21.71 13.13 5.70
N PHE A 48 21.62 11.87 6.18
CA PHE A 48 20.39 11.04 6.07
C PHE A 48 19.14 11.75 6.59
N PHE A 49 19.16 12.31 7.81
CA PHE A 49 18.00 12.94 8.42
C PHE A 49 17.56 14.19 7.65
N THR A 50 18.48 14.98 7.16
CA THR A 50 18.17 16.18 6.36
C THR A 50 17.45 15.79 5.07
N GLN A 51 17.97 14.77 4.37
CA GLN A 51 17.32 14.24 3.16
C GLN A 51 15.94 13.64 3.48
N PHE A 52 15.82 12.84 4.55
CA PHE A 52 14.58 12.22 4.98
C PHE A 52 13.47 13.26 5.22
N PHE A 53 13.72 14.27 6.06
CA PHE A 53 12.72 15.29 6.37
C PHE A 53 12.38 16.19 5.17
N CYS A 54 13.37 16.47 4.33
CA CYS A 54 13.14 17.22 3.09
C CYS A 54 12.20 16.45 2.14
N LEU A 55 12.48 15.15 1.91
CA LEU A 55 11.68 14.29 1.06
C LEU A 55 10.28 14.05 1.63
N LEU A 56 10.17 13.83 2.93
CA LEU A 56 8.89 13.67 3.61
C LEU A 56 8.04 14.93 3.52
N GLY A 57 8.63 16.11 3.79
CA GLY A 57 7.95 17.40 3.66
C GLY A 57 7.54 17.70 2.22
N ARG A 58 8.37 17.30 1.22
CA ARG A 58 8.00 17.39 -0.21
C ARG A 58 6.78 16.51 -0.50
N ARG A 59 6.76 15.27 -0.01
CA ARG A 59 5.65 14.33 -0.25
C ARG A 59 4.33 14.82 0.32
N TRP A 60 4.34 15.36 1.55
CA TRP A 60 3.15 15.97 2.15
C TRP A 60 2.65 17.17 1.38
N ARG A 61 3.53 18.05 0.92
CA ARG A 61 3.15 19.22 0.08
C ARG A 61 2.52 18.80 -1.24
N ILE A 62 3.05 17.75 -1.89
CA ILE A 62 2.46 17.21 -3.12
C ILE A 62 1.07 16.64 -2.83
N PHE A 63 0.91 15.85 -1.75
CA PHE A 63 -0.36 15.26 -1.36
C PHE A 63 -1.46 16.31 -1.15
N PHE A 64 -1.18 17.35 -0.36
CA PHE A 64 -2.17 18.41 -0.11
C PHE A 64 -2.43 19.32 -1.31
N ARG A 65 -1.51 19.38 -2.26
CA ARG A 65 -1.67 20.18 -3.48
C ARG A 65 -2.43 19.42 -4.58
N ASP A 66 -2.35 18.12 -4.62
CA ASP A 66 -3.08 17.28 -5.57
C ASP A 66 -4.51 17.03 -5.08
N ARG A 67 -5.42 17.92 -5.53
CA ARG A 67 -6.84 17.88 -5.15
C ARG A 67 -7.51 16.57 -5.57
N SER A 68 -7.12 16.00 -6.72
CA SER A 68 -7.72 14.75 -7.22
C SER A 68 -7.38 13.58 -6.31
N GLN A 69 -6.11 13.44 -5.94
CA GLN A 69 -5.66 12.40 -5.01
C GLN A 69 -6.28 12.59 -3.62
N LEU A 70 -6.36 13.83 -3.14
CA LEU A 70 -6.93 14.14 -1.83
C LEU A 70 -8.42 13.82 -1.77
N VAL A 71 -9.20 14.22 -2.81
CA VAL A 71 -10.64 13.90 -2.90
C VAL A 71 -10.86 12.40 -2.97
N LEU A 72 -10.10 11.68 -3.81
CA LEU A 72 -10.19 10.21 -3.90
C LEU A 72 -9.91 9.56 -2.55
N GLN A 73 -8.87 10.00 -1.85
CA GLN A 73 -8.52 9.51 -0.53
C GLN A 73 -9.62 9.76 0.50
N LEU A 74 -10.18 10.99 0.51
CA LEU A 74 -11.27 11.37 1.40
C LEU A 74 -12.53 10.53 1.13
N VAL A 75 -12.87 10.35 -0.15
CA VAL A 75 -14.01 9.51 -0.54
C VAL A 75 -13.84 8.08 -0.05
N MET A 76 -12.67 7.46 -0.25
CA MET A 76 -12.43 6.10 0.23
C MET A 76 -12.51 6.01 1.76
N VAL A 77 -11.86 6.94 2.49
CA VAL A 77 -11.86 6.97 3.95
C VAL A 77 -13.26 7.14 4.53
N LEU A 78 -14.13 7.91 3.89
CA LEU A 78 -15.50 8.13 4.36
C LEU A 78 -16.47 7.05 3.88
N LEU A 79 -16.39 6.65 2.61
CA LEU A 79 -17.35 5.73 2.00
C LEU A 79 -17.17 4.28 2.48
N PHE A 80 -15.94 3.80 2.62
CA PHE A 80 -15.70 2.40 2.93
C PHE A 80 -16.20 1.98 4.32
N PRO A 81 -15.98 2.74 5.41
CA PRO A 81 -16.61 2.43 6.69
C PRO A 81 -18.13 2.46 6.63
N VAL A 82 -18.72 3.38 5.87
CA VAL A 82 -20.18 3.43 5.65
C VAL A 82 -20.68 2.15 4.97
N LEU A 83 -19.95 1.67 3.93
CA LEU A 83 -20.28 0.41 3.27
C LEU A 83 -20.23 -0.77 4.23
N VAL A 84 -19.23 -0.85 5.11
CA VAL A 84 -19.18 -1.89 6.14
C VAL A 84 -20.35 -1.75 7.11
N ALA A 85 -20.60 -0.55 7.62
CA ALA A 85 -21.67 -0.28 8.57
C ALA A 85 -23.07 -0.56 8.03
N MET A 86 -23.29 -0.48 6.72
CA MET A 86 -24.57 -0.85 6.09
C MET A 86 -24.95 -2.33 6.26
N PHE A 87 -23.96 -3.20 6.50
CA PHE A 87 -24.18 -4.62 6.75
C PHE A 87 -24.23 -4.96 8.24
N THR A 88 -24.05 -3.97 9.13
CA THR A 88 -24.08 -4.14 10.58
C THR A 88 -25.41 -3.66 11.14
N ASP A 89 -26.07 -4.52 11.92
CA ASP A 89 -27.25 -4.18 12.72
C ASP A 89 -26.89 -4.17 14.20
N LYS A 90 -27.66 -3.45 15.03
CA LYS A 90 -27.47 -3.45 16.50
C LYS A 90 -27.57 -4.83 17.12
N GLY A 91 -28.19 -5.81 16.44
CA GLY A 91 -28.28 -7.21 16.82
C GLY A 91 -27.14 -8.07 16.26
N THR A 92 -26.28 -7.53 15.39
CA THR A 92 -25.16 -8.28 14.81
C THR A 92 -24.19 -8.72 15.92
N GLY A 93 -23.92 -10.02 16.02
CA GLY A 93 -23.06 -10.59 17.05
C GLY A 93 -23.76 -10.90 18.38
N GLN A 94 -25.07 -10.70 18.51
CA GLN A 94 -25.83 -11.22 19.65
C GLN A 94 -26.07 -12.70 19.48
N ILE A 95 -25.61 -13.48 20.45
CA ILE A 95 -25.77 -14.93 20.49
C ILE A 95 -26.92 -15.27 21.44
N VAL A 96 -27.84 -16.07 20.96
CA VAL A 96 -28.96 -16.56 21.78
C VAL A 96 -28.51 -17.79 22.54
N GLY A 97 -28.65 -17.77 23.87
CA GLY A 97 -28.35 -18.91 24.74
C GLY A 97 -29.28 -20.09 24.45
N LEU A 98 -28.74 -21.30 24.48
CA LEU A 98 -29.51 -22.55 24.37
C LEU A 98 -30.03 -22.97 25.74
N SER A 99 -31.25 -23.50 25.82
CA SER A 99 -31.88 -23.95 27.06
C SER A 99 -31.30 -25.30 27.48
N ALA A 100 -31.13 -25.49 28.80
CA ALA A 100 -30.67 -26.78 29.34
C ALA A 100 -31.80 -27.80 29.47
N THR A 101 -33.05 -27.45 29.16
CA THR A 101 -34.25 -28.25 29.40
C THR A 101 -34.68 -29.00 28.11
N GLN A 102 -34.98 -30.29 28.24
CA GLN A 102 -35.35 -31.16 27.08
C GLN A 102 -36.88 -31.28 26.88
N ASP A 103 -37.60 -30.18 26.85
CA ASP A 103 -39.02 -30.19 26.50
C ASP A 103 -39.19 -29.95 24.99
N VAL A 104 -40.24 -30.52 24.35
CA VAL A 104 -40.45 -30.43 22.89
C VAL A 104 -40.53 -28.97 22.43
N GLN A 105 -41.13 -28.08 23.23
CA GLN A 105 -41.21 -26.66 22.89
C GLN A 105 -39.84 -25.95 23.04
N THR A 106 -38.99 -26.40 23.96
CA THR A 106 -37.62 -25.90 24.10
C THR A 106 -36.72 -26.39 23.00
N ILE A 107 -36.86 -27.62 22.53
CA ILE A 107 -36.12 -28.16 21.37
C ILE A 107 -36.38 -27.32 20.11
N GLN A 108 -37.61 -26.95 19.83
CA GLN A 108 -37.94 -26.11 18.68
C GLN A 108 -37.30 -24.71 18.79
N LYS A 109 -37.40 -24.08 19.97
CA LYS A 109 -36.76 -22.78 20.23
C LYS A 109 -35.23 -22.85 20.16
N ASP A 110 -34.63 -23.94 20.62
CA ASP A 110 -33.17 -24.15 20.55
C ASP A 110 -32.71 -24.36 19.11
N MET A 111 -33.51 -25.02 18.26
CA MET A 111 -33.23 -25.13 16.82
C MET A 111 -33.30 -23.78 16.12
N GLU A 112 -34.30 -22.94 16.43
CA GLU A 112 -34.43 -21.60 15.91
C GLU A 112 -33.27 -20.70 16.38
N ALA A 113 -32.90 -20.80 17.66
CA ALA A 113 -31.75 -20.10 18.24
C ALA A 113 -30.43 -20.54 17.57
N GLN A 114 -30.25 -21.82 17.31
CA GLN A 114 -29.08 -22.36 16.63
C GLN A 114 -28.97 -21.85 15.18
N GLN A 115 -30.08 -21.84 14.44
CA GLN A 115 -30.13 -21.27 13.09
C GLN A 115 -29.78 -19.77 13.11
N LEU A 116 -30.31 -19.00 14.07
CA LEU A 116 -30.01 -17.59 14.22
C LEU A 116 -28.52 -17.38 14.54
N ASN A 117 -27.95 -18.19 15.44
CA ASN A 117 -26.54 -18.13 15.81
C ASN A 117 -25.63 -18.46 14.60
N MET A 118 -26.00 -19.44 13.77
CA MET A 118 -25.29 -19.76 12.52
C MET A 118 -25.35 -18.59 11.54
N LYS A 119 -26.50 -17.99 11.34
CA LYS A 119 -26.67 -16.80 10.49
C LYS A 119 -25.82 -15.63 11.00
N THR A 120 -25.83 -15.40 12.31
CA THR A 120 -25.01 -14.38 12.97
C THR A 120 -23.52 -14.64 12.78
N GLY A 121 -23.05 -15.86 12.98
CA GLY A 121 -21.66 -16.25 12.79
C GLY A 121 -21.19 -16.01 11.35
N SER A 122 -22.00 -16.39 10.36
CA SER A 122 -21.70 -16.14 8.94
C SER A 122 -21.66 -14.65 8.62
N ALA A 123 -22.61 -13.85 9.12
CA ALA A 123 -22.65 -12.41 8.91
C ALA A 123 -21.40 -11.73 9.53
N VAL A 124 -21.05 -12.06 10.77
CA VAL A 124 -19.86 -11.52 11.45
C VAL A 124 -18.59 -11.82 10.69
N SER A 125 -18.41 -13.06 10.25
CA SER A 125 -17.26 -13.48 9.43
C SER A 125 -17.18 -12.67 8.13
N GLY A 126 -18.30 -12.53 7.43
CA GLY A 126 -18.38 -11.77 6.18
C GLY A 126 -18.07 -10.28 6.35
N ILE A 127 -18.60 -9.65 7.42
CA ILE A 127 -18.35 -8.23 7.71
C ILE A 127 -16.86 -7.98 8.01
N ILE A 128 -16.23 -8.82 8.82
CA ILE A 128 -14.80 -8.71 9.13
C ILE A 128 -13.96 -8.89 7.87
N MET A 129 -14.28 -9.87 7.04
CA MET A 129 -13.57 -10.06 5.77
C MET A 129 -13.74 -8.83 4.85
N PHE A 130 -14.94 -8.29 4.77
CA PHE A 130 -15.22 -7.11 3.96
C PHE A 130 -14.42 -5.89 4.44
N GLU A 131 -14.34 -5.69 5.76
CA GLU A 131 -13.52 -4.64 6.39
C GLU A 131 -12.02 -4.78 6.02
N VAL A 132 -11.48 -6.00 6.13
CA VAL A 132 -10.09 -6.32 5.79
C VAL A 132 -9.80 -6.07 4.30
N ILE A 133 -10.70 -6.48 3.41
CA ILE A 133 -10.52 -6.28 1.95
C ILE A 133 -10.59 -4.80 1.58
N LEU A 134 -11.53 -4.04 2.15
CA LEU A 134 -11.61 -2.60 1.87
C LEU A 134 -10.37 -1.84 2.35
N LEU A 135 -9.82 -2.19 3.53
CA LEU A 135 -8.55 -1.64 3.99
C LEU A 135 -7.40 -2.04 3.06
N GLY A 136 -7.33 -3.30 2.65
CA GLY A 136 -6.32 -3.75 1.68
C GLY A 136 -6.42 -3.02 0.34
N LEU A 137 -7.63 -2.69 -0.12
CA LEU A 137 -7.85 -1.89 -1.33
C LEU A 137 -7.36 -0.45 -1.14
N MET A 138 -7.61 0.16 0.03
CA MET A 138 -7.09 1.50 0.36
C MET A 138 -5.56 1.52 0.39
N GLY A 139 -4.94 0.55 1.06
CA GLY A 139 -3.49 0.42 1.14
C GLY A 139 -2.85 0.20 -0.24
N SER A 140 -3.44 -0.67 -1.06
CA SER A 140 -3.00 -0.88 -2.43
C SER A 140 -3.06 0.40 -3.27
N ASN A 141 -4.18 1.13 -3.21
CA ASN A 141 -4.33 2.39 -3.94
C ASN A 141 -3.30 3.44 -3.54
N ASN A 142 -2.95 3.50 -2.26
CA ASN A 142 -1.96 4.46 -1.74
C ASN A 142 -0.54 4.16 -2.24
N ALA A 143 -0.17 2.89 -2.36
CA ALA A 143 1.20 2.45 -2.56
C ALA A 143 1.52 2.04 -4.02
N ALA A 144 0.51 1.65 -4.80
CA ALA A 144 0.71 1.04 -6.12
C ALA A 144 1.56 1.88 -7.08
N ARG A 145 1.42 3.20 -7.07
CA ARG A 145 2.16 4.12 -7.96
C ARG A 145 3.24 4.94 -7.25
N GLU A 146 3.43 4.75 -5.96
CA GLU A 146 4.20 5.66 -5.10
C GLU A 146 5.67 5.79 -5.51
N VAL A 147 6.31 4.70 -5.95
CA VAL A 147 7.68 4.70 -6.45
C VAL A 147 7.72 4.68 -7.98
N ALA A 148 6.90 3.86 -8.62
CA ALA A 148 6.90 3.73 -10.08
C ALA A 148 6.53 5.04 -10.78
N GLY A 149 5.62 5.84 -10.22
CA GLY A 149 5.21 7.14 -10.76
C GLY A 149 6.27 8.23 -10.66
N GLU A 150 7.19 8.12 -9.70
CA GLU A 150 8.28 9.09 -9.49
C GLU A 150 9.65 8.56 -9.94
N ARG A 151 9.71 7.40 -10.62
CA ARG A 151 10.96 6.69 -10.94
C ARG A 151 11.98 7.59 -11.63
N ALA A 152 11.59 8.31 -12.67
CA ALA A 152 12.50 9.19 -13.40
C ALA A 152 13.11 10.31 -12.53
N ILE A 153 12.31 10.85 -11.60
CA ILE A 153 12.78 11.88 -10.65
C ILE A 153 13.71 11.23 -9.62
N MET A 154 13.32 10.09 -9.04
CA MET A 154 14.10 9.35 -8.08
C MET A 154 15.50 8.98 -8.63
N GLU A 155 15.59 8.52 -9.88
CA GLU A 155 16.88 8.18 -10.51
C GLU A 155 17.78 9.42 -10.64
N LYS A 156 17.24 10.54 -11.13
CA LYS A 156 18.00 11.81 -11.21
C LYS A 156 18.50 12.25 -9.84
N GLU A 157 17.65 12.18 -8.82
CA GLU A 157 18.03 12.52 -7.44
C GLU A 157 19.09 11.58 -6.85
N LYS A 158 19.07 10.27 -7.22
CA LYS A 158 20.13 9.32 -6.83
C LYS A 158 21.50 9.74 -7.38
N TYR A 159 21.56 10.15 -8.66
CA TYR A 159 22.80 10.68 -9.25
C TYR A 159 23.26 11.98 -8.58
N ALA A 160 22.34 12.79 -8.08
CA ALA A 160 22.63 14.00 -7.33
C ALA A 160 23.02 13.74 -5.85
N GLY A 161 23.14 12.46 -5.42
CA GLY A 161 23.58 12.11 -4.06
C GLY A 161 22.44 11.77 -3.10
N MET A 162 21.21 11.56 -3.55
CA MET A 162 20.11 11.09 -2.69
C MET A 162 20.38 9.66 -2.21
N ARG A 163 20.25 9.44 -0.90
CA ARG A 163 20.40 8.13 -0.29
C ARG A 163 19.12 7.30 -0.45
N PRO A 164 19.17 6.07 -1.03
CA PRO A 164 18.02 5.20 -1.19
C PRO A 164 17.24 4.93 0.12
N SER A 165 17.98 4.82 1.24
CA SER A 165 17.37 4.62 2.56
C SER A 165 16.59 5.84 3.06
N ALA A 166 17.05 7.08 2.80
CA ALA A 166 16.34 8.30 3.16
C ALA A 166 15.06 8.46 2.32
N TYR A 167 15.13 8.13 1.02
CA TYR A 167 13.98 8.11 0.14
C TYR A 167 12.94 7.08 0.59
N LEU A 168 13.34 5.81 0.77
CA LEU A 168 12.42 4.78 1.26
C LEU A 168 11.84 5.14 2.62
N GLY A 169 12.66 5.59 3.56
CA GLY A 169 12.21 6.00 4.90
C GLY A 169 11.13 7.06 4.84
N SER A 170 11.28 8.08 3.97
CA SER A 170 10.26 9.13 3.78
C SER A 170 8.93 8.57 3.22
N LYS A 171 8.98 7.61 2.28
CA LYS A 171 7.80 6.94 1.74
C LYS A 171 7.11 6.07 2.78
N LEU A 172 7.90 5.28 3.55
CA LEU A 172 7.37 4.46 4.64
C LEU A 172 6.68 5.32 5.70
N ALA A 173 7.31 6.42 6.14
CA ALA A 173 6.72 7.32 7.13
C ALA A 173 5.40 7.93 6.65
N TYR A 174 5.35 8.40 5.39
CA TYR A 174 4.14 8.93 4.79
C TYR A 174 3.01 7.89 4.72
N LEU A 175 3.31 6.68 4.19
CA LEU A 175 2.32 5.61 4.06
C LEU A 175 1.86 5.07 5.42
N SER A 176 2.76 4.98 6.42
CA SER A 176 2.39 4.56 7.78
C SER A 176 1.37 5.51 8.42
N VAL A 177 1.47 6.82 8.19
CA VAL A 177 0.45 7.76 8.67
C VAL A 177 -0.89 7.51 7.99
N LEU A 178 -0.92 7.24 6.69
CA LEU A 178 -2.17 6.91 5.98
C LEU A 178 -2.79 5.61 6.51
N VAL A 179 -1.99 4.55 6.67
CA VAL A 179 -2.41 3.26 7.25
C VAL A 179 -3.04 3.48 8.63
N LEU A 180 -2.38 4.23 9.52
CA LEU A 180 -2.92 4.50 10.84
C LEU A 180 -4.24 5.27 10.80
N VAL A 181 -4.33 6.32 9.99
CA VAL A 181 -5.56 7.12 9.86
C VAL A 181 -6.71 6.27 9.31
N GLN A 182 -6.45 5.48 8.27
CA GLN A 182 -7.46 4.64 7.62
C GLN A 182 -7.97 3.54 8.55
N SER A 183 -7.05 2.80 9.17
CA SER A 183 -7.39 1.69 10.07
C SER A 183 -8.10 2.16 11.33
N VAL A 184 -7.61 3.24 11.97
CA VAL A 184 -8.23 3.79 13.17
C VAL A 184 -9.63 4.35 12.85
N TRP A 185 -9.77 5.04 11.72
CA TRP A 185 -11.06 5.58 11.30
C TRP A 185 -12.05 4.46 10.96
N MET A 186 -11.64 3.45 10.18
CA MET A 186 -12.45 2.28 9.87
C MET A 186 -12.94 1.60 11.16
N PHE A 187 -12.00 1.30 12.06
CA PHE A 187 -12.31 0.68 13.36
C PHE A 187 -13.29 1.52 14.16
N ALA A 188 -13.00 2.81 14.39
CA ALA A 188 -13.84 3.67 15.24
C ALA A 188 -15.24 3.85 14.65
N PHE A 189 -15.36 4.01 13.33
CA PHE A 189 -16.63 4.18 12.66
C PHE A 189 -17.49 2.92 12.73
N VAL A 190 -16.93 1.76 12.42
CA VAL A 190 -17.67 0.49 12.44
C VAL A 190 -18.01 0.08 13.87
N ASP A 191 -17.10 0.27 14.84
CA ASP A 191 -17.31 -0.03 16.24
C ASP A 191 -18.41 0.82 16.89
N PHE A 192 -18.63 2.05 16.38
CA PHE A 192 -19.74 2.90 16.80
C PHE A 192 -21.12 2.28 16.48
N PHE A 193 -21.23 1.56 15.35
CA PHE A 193 -22.47 0.90 14.94
C PHE A 193 -22.58 -0.53 15.47
N TRP A 194 -21.47 -1.17 15.76
CA TRP A 194 -21.41 -2.57 16.13
C TRP A 194 -20.40 -2.85 17.27
N ASP A 195 -20.88 -3.07 18.49
CA ASP A 195 -20.05 -3.49 19.63
C ASP A 195 -19.65 -4.97 19.50
N ARG A 196 -18.55 -5.24 18.84
CA ARG A 196 -18.01 -6.60 18.61
C ARG A 196 -17.11 -7.12 19.73
N GLY A 197 -16.67 -6.24 20.64
CA GLY A 197 -15.86 -6.59 21.80
C GLY A 197 -14.41 -6.96 21.53
N GLY A 198 -13.93 -6.84 20.28
CA GLY A 198 -12.53 -7.15 19.90
C GLY A 198 -11.51 -6.10 20.34
N GLY A 199 -11.96 -4.89 20.60
CA GLY A 199 -11.16 -3.80 21.15
C GLY A 199 -9.85 -3.56 20.42
N LEU A 200 -8.78 -3.31 21.18
CA LEU A 200 -7.45 -2.99 20.68
C LEU A 200 -6.85 -4.12 19.81
N THR A 201 -7.13 -5.39 20.12
CA THR A 201 -6.61 -6.54 19.36
C THR A 201 -7.13 -6.54 17.93
N HIS A 202 -8.42 -6.26 17.73
CA HIS A 202 -9.01 -6.15 16.41
C HIS A 202 -8.43 -4.94 15.63
N LEU A 203 -8.30 -3.78 16.27
CA LEU A 203 -7.65 -2.61 15.67
C LEU A 203 -6.23 -2.94 15.20
N LEU A 204 -5.44 -3.67 15.99
CA LEU A 204 -4.08 -4.06 15.60
C LEU A 204 -4.08 -4.97 14.35
N PHE A 205 -5.04 -5.89 14.22
CA PHE A 205 -5.18 -6.70 13.00
C PHE A 205 -5.54 -5.85 11.79
N LEU A 206 -6.41 -4.86 11.94
CA LEU A 206 -6.76 -3.94 10.85
C LEU A 206 -5.55 -3.10 10.41
N ILE A 207 -4.77 -2.57 11.36
CA ILE A 207 -3.54 -1.84 11.06
C ILE A 207 -2.55 -2.74 10.32
N LEU A 208 -2.36 -3.98 10.77
CA LEU A 208 -1.44 -4.91 10.12
C LEU A 208 -1.94 -5.38 8.76
N ALA A 209 -3.25 -5.54 8.57
CA ALA A 209 -3.85 -5.88 7.27
C ALA A 209 -3.58 -4.79 6.23
N ASP A 210 -3.87 -3.54 6.59
CA ASP A 210 -3.64 -2.38 5.74
C ASP A 210 -2.14 -2.17 5.49
N ALA A 211 -1.29 -2.27 6.53
CA ALA A 211 0.16 -2.17 6.41
C ALA A 211 0.74 -3.26 5.50
N ALA A 212 0.32 -4.52 5.67
CA ALA A 212 0.81 -5.64 4.87
C ALA A 212 0.54 -5.39 3.38
N MET A 213 -0.69 -5.01 3.03
CA MET A 213 -1.07 -4.72 1.66
C MET A 213 -0.35 -3.48 1.12
N THR A 214 -0.30 -2.40 1.90
CA THR A 214 0.39 -1.15 1.54
C THR A 214 1.86 -1.39 1.21
N PHE A 215 2.60 -2.10 2.08
CA PHE A 215 4.04 -2.28 1.87
C PHE A 215 4.37 -3.34 0.82
N VAL A 216 3.54 -4.37 0.65
CA VAL A 216 3.68 -5.29 -0.48
C VAL A 216 3.44 -4.58 -1.80
N CYS A 217 2.41 -3.74 -1.91
CA CYS A 217 2.15 -2.93 -3.11
C CYS A 217 3.25 -1.88 -3.35
N LEU A 218 3.85 -1.31 -2.29
CA LEU A 218 5.04 -0.46 -2.41
C LEU A 218 6.23 -1.23 -2.99
N GLY A 219 6.42 -2.49 -2.56
CA GLY A 219 7.42 -3.41 -3.12
C GLY A 219 7.18 -3.64 -4.62
N ILE A 220 5.95 -3.94 -5.02
CA ILE A 220 5.55 -4.07 -6.43
C ILE A 220 5.84 -2.77 -7.19
N SER A 221 5.46 -1.61 -6.63
CA SER A 221 5.70 -0.29 -7.22
C SER A 221 7.18 -0.02 -7.47
N SER A 222 8.03 -0.44 -6.55
CA SER A 222 9.48 -0.25 -6.66
C SER A 222 10.15 -1.17 -7.69
N LEU A 223 9.59 -2.36 -7.93
CA LEU A 223 10.10 -3.36 -8.86
C LEU A 223 9.51 -3.25 -10.26
N ALA A 224 8.30 -2.72 -10.39
CA ALA A 224 7.60 -2.57 -11.67
C ALA A 224 8.32 -1.57 -12.59
N ARG A 225 8.24 -1.78 -13.92
CA ARG A 225 8.87 -0.91 -14.92
C ARG A 225 8.10 0.39 -15.16
N SER A 226 6.77 0.36 -15.02
CA SER A 226 5.89 1.52 -15.22
C SER A 226 4.86 1.62 -14.10
N ALA A 227 4.29 2.83 -13.94
CA ALA A 227 3.22 3.08 -12.97
C ALA A 227 1.95 2.27 -13.28
N ASP A 228 1.65 2.06 -14.56
CA ASP A 228 0.47 1.29 -14.98
C ASP A 228 0.65 -0.20 -14.69
N GLN A 229 1.84 -0.75 -14.97
CA GLN A 229 2.18 -2.12 -14.60
C GLN A 229 2.06 -2.33 -13.08
N ALA A 230 2.60 -1.41 -12.28
CA ALA A 230 2.52 -1.47 -10.83
C ALA A 230 1.06 -1.45 -10.34
N SER A 231 0.22 -0.58 -10.92
CA SER A 231 -1.20 -0.51 -10.60
C SER A 231 -1.95 -1.79 -10.95
N LEU A 232 -1.74 -2.34 -12.14
CA LEU A 232 -2.40 -3.58 -12.56
C LEU A 232 -2.03 -4.76 -11.66
N LEU A 233 -0.74 -4.93 -11.34
CA LEU A 233 -0.28 -5.99 -10.44
C LEU A 233 -0.87 -5.84 -9.04
N SER A 234 -0.96 -4.61 -8.52
CA SER A 234 -1.54 -4.32 -7.22
C SER A 234 -3.06 -4.61 -7.19
N ILE A 235 -3.78 -4.26 -8.26
CA ILE A 235 -5.22 -4.56 -8.38
C ILE A 235 -5.45 -6.08 -8.43
N TYR A 236 -4.67 -6.83 -9.21
CA TYR A 236 -4.77 -8.29 -9.24
C TYR A 236 -4.45 -8.90 -7.88
N LEU A 237 -3.41 -8.42 -7.20
CA LEU A 237 -3.06 -8.90 -5.87
C LEU A 237 -4.24 -8.74 -4.89
N VAL A 238 -4.88 -7.57 -4.85
CA VAL A 238 -6.07 -7.34 -4.01
C VAL A 238 -7.24 -8.20 -4.46
N GLY A 239 -7.48 -8.29 -5.77
CA GLY A 239 -8.58 -9.08 -6.33
C GLY A 239 -8.52 -10.56 -5.95
N PHE A 240 -7.32 -11.14 -5.81
CA PHE A 240 -7.14 -12.52 -5.39
C PHE A 240 -7.26 -12.73 -3.87
N GLN A 241 -7.14 -11.67 -3.06
CA GLN A 241 -7.22 -11.80 -1.60
C GLN A 241 -8.55 -12.39 -1.12
N LEU A 242 -9.68 -11.88 -1.65
CA LEU A 242 -11.00 -12.30 -1.21
C LEU A 242 -11.31 -13.78 -1.55
N PRO A 243 -11.22 -14.23 -2.83
CA PRO A 243 -11.56 -15.60 -3.17
C PRO A 243 -10.59 -16.63 -2.57
N LEU A 244 -9.32 -16.27 -2.35
CA LEU A 244 -8.31 -17.17 -1.81
C LEU A 244 -8.16 -17.09 -0.28
N SER A 245 -8.93 -16.24 0.39
CA SER A 245 -8.87 -16.07 1.85
C SER A 245 -9.46 -17.24 2.63
N GLY A 246 -10.28 -18.09 1.99
CA GLY A 246 -11.03 -19.16 2.69
C GLY A 246 -12.28 -18.67 3.43
N ALA A 247 -12.57 -17.36 3.44
CA ALA A 247 -13.77 -16.82 4.08
C ALA A 247 -15.04 -17.02 3.22
N VAL A 248 -14.87 -17.10 1.89
CA VAL A 248 -15.97 -17.28 0.93
C VAL A 248 -16.01 -18.70 0.39
N LEU A 249 -14.84 -19.24 0.06
CA LEU A 249 -14.67 -20.61 -0.46
C LEU A 249 -13.53 -21.28 0.29
N ALA A 250 -13.80 -22.44 0.89
CA ALA A 250 -12.74 -23.25 1.47
C ALA A 250 -11.79 -23.73 0.36
N LEU A 251 -10.50 -23.55 0.57
CA LEU A 251 -9.48 -24.03 -0.36
C LEU A 251 -9.33 -25.56 -0.23
N PRO A 252 -9.11 -26.29 -1.36
CA PRO A 252 -8.76 -27.69 -1.29
C PRO A 252 -7.47 -27.88 -0.47
N GLU A 253 -7.42 -28.89 0.41
CA GLU A 253 -6.29 -29.14 1.32
C GLU A 253 -4.93 -29.18 0.62
N GLN A 254 -4.88 -29.72 -0.60
CA GLN A 254 -3.65 -29.83 -1.40
C GLN A 254 -3.07 -28.48 -1.83
N VAL A 255 -3.92 -27.46 -1.98
CA VAL A 255 -3.55 -26.13 -2.50
C VAL A 255 -3.42 -25.13 -1.35
N GLU A 256 -4.15 -25.34 -0.28
CA GLU A 256 -4.24 -24.46 0.87
C GLU A 256 -2.88 -24.16 1.49
N GLY A 257 -2.09 -25.19 1.78
CA GLY A 257 -0.77 -25.07 2.40
C GLY A 257 0.23 -24.24 1.58
N PHE A 258 0.06 -24.21 0.24
CA PHE A 258 0.92 -23.45 -0.65
C PHE A 258 0.43 -21.99 -0.83
N ILE A 259 -0.87 -21.78 -0.97
CA ILE A 259 -1.45 -20.44 -1.27
C ILE A 259 -1.64 -19.60 -0.01
N ARG A 260 -2.14 -20.21 1.07
CA ARG A 260 -2.49 -19.52 2.33
C ARG A 260 -1.38 -18.61 2.88
N PRO A 261 -0.08 -18.95 2.88
CA PRO A 261 0.98 -18.08 3.34
C PRO A 261 1.05 -16.72 2.61
N PHE A 262 0.60 -16.63 1.36
CA PHE A 262 0.65 -15.41 0.54
C PHE A 262 -0.60 -14.54 0.65
N ILE A 263 -1.66 -15.03 1.30
CA ILE A 263 -2.94 -14.33 1.40
C ILE A 263 -3.02 -13.58 2.73
N SER A 264 -2.58 -12.31 2.74
CA SER A 264 -2.60 -11.48 3.94
C SER A 264 -4.02 -11.29 4.51
N ALA A 265 -5.05 -11.28 3.66
CA ALA A 265 -6.44 -11.17 4.08
C ALA A 265 -6.89 -12.34 4.96
N TYR A 266 -6.46 -13.58 4.67
CA TYR A 266 -6.74 -14.73 5.54
C TYR A 266 -6.20 -14.52 6.96
N TRP A 267 -4.93 -14.11 7.08
CA TRP A 267 -4.28 -13.93 8.37
C TRP A 267 -4.90 -12.78 9.18
N ALA A 268 -5.28 -11.68 8.50
CA ALA A 268 -5.94 -10.56 9.13
C ALA A 268 -7.37 -10.93 9.59
N TRP A 269 -8.12 -11.62 8.74
CA TRP A 269 -9.47 -12.10 9.03
C TRP A 269 -9.50 -13.13 10.15
N SER A 270 -8.69 -14.19 10.08
CA SER A 270 -8.59 -15.22 11.10
C SER A 270 -8.15 -14.64 12.45
N GLY A 271 -7.16 -13.74 12.43
CA GLY A 271 -6.70 -13.03 13.62
C GLY A 271 -7.78 -12.13 14.24
N SER A 272 -8.50 -11.38 13.40
CA SER A 272 -9.60 -10.52 13.85
C SER A 272 -10.74 -11.32 14.48
N ILE A 273 -11.10 -12.47 13.92
CA ILE A 273 -12.10 -13.38 14.51
C ILE A 273 -11.63 -13.88 15.86
N SER A 274 -10.35 -14.21 16.01
CA SER A 274 -9.79 -14.67 17.29
C SER A 274 -9.84 -13.62 18.41
N ALA A 275 -10.03 -12.34 18.07
CA ALA A 275 -10.18 -11.24 19.00
C ALA A 275 -11.63 -11.03 19.50
N LEU A 276 -12.61 -11.72 18.93
CA LEU A 276 -14.02 -11.59 19.29
C LEU A 276 -14.31 -12.19 20.67
N LYS A 277 -15.46 -11.82 21.25
CA LYS A 277 -16.01 -12.49 22.44
C LYS A 277 -16.18 -13.99 22.16
N SER A 278 -15.93 -14.83 23.18
CA SER A 278 -15.92 -16.30 23.04
C SER A 278 -17.21 -16.87 22.41
N ASP A 279 -18.36 -16.30 22.74
CA ASP A 279 -19.64 -16.79 22.21
C ASP A 279 -19.77 -16.52 20.70
N VAL A 280 -19.38 -15.31 20.27
CA VAL A 280 -19.36 -14.94 18.86
C VAL A 280 -18.31 -15.72 18.08
N TYR A 281 -17.11 -15.90 18.67
CA TYR A 281 -16.04 -16.72 18.11
C TYR A 281 -16.53 -18.15 17.84
N ASN A 282 -17.20 -18.79 18.83
CA ASN A 282 -17.73 -20.13 18.67
C ASN A 282 -18.83 -20.21 17.61
N ALA A 283 -19.72 -19.22 17.53
CA ALA A 283 -20.74 -19.15 16.49
C ALA A 283 -20.11 -19.04 15.08
N VAL A 284 -19.07 -18.22 14.93
CA VAL A 284 -18.31 -18.09 13.67
C VAL A 284 -17.63 -19.41 13.32
N LYS A 285 -16.91 -20.01 14.29
CA LYS A 285 -16.18 -21.28 14.09
C LYS A 285 -17.10 -22.43 13.66
N ASN A 286 -18.32 -22.48 14.18
CA ASN A 286 -19.29 -23.55 13.82
C ASN A 286 -19.86 -23.42 12.40
N VAL A 287 -19.66 -22.29 11.74
CA VAL A 287 -20.17 -22.03 10.38
C VAL A 287 -19.09 -22.10 9.32
N LEU A 288 -17.83 -21.98 9.73
CA LEU A 288 -16.71 -21.96 8.81
C LEU A 288 -16.20 -23.37 8.52
N ASP A 289 -16.00 -23.65 7.24
CA ASP A 289 -15.29 -24.85 6.76
C ASP A 289 -13.75 -24.65 6.79
N THR A 290 -13.31 -23.41 7.01
CA THR A 290 -11.88 -23.05 7.03
C THR A 290 -11.37 -22.98 8.45
N ASP A 291 -10.24 -23.62 8.72
CA ASP A 291 -9.58 -23.60 10.01
C ASP A 291 -9.08 -22.21 10.36
N LEU A 292 -9.43 -21.75 11.58
CA LEU A 292 -8.94 -20.51 12.15
C LEU A 292 -7.57 -20.71 12.81
N THR A 293 -6.65 -19.78 12.54
CA THR A 293 -5.29 -19.83 13.08
C THR A 293 -5.19 -18.98 14.35
N PRO A 294 -4.38 -19.39 15.35
CA PRO A 294 -4.15 -18.61 16.56
C PRO A 294 -3.63 -17.19 16.25
N ALA A 295 -4.07 -16.20 17.03
CA ALA A 295 -3.74 -14.78 16.86
C ALA A 295 -2.23 -14.51 16.75
N LEU A 296 -1.40 -15.17 17.57
CA LEU A 296 0.06 -14.98 17.53
C LEU A 296 0.67 -15.33 16.16
N THR A 297 0.25 -16.44 15.58
CA THR A 297 0.71 -16.84 14.24
C THR A 297 0.28 -15.83 13.18
N CYS A 298 -0.96 -15.33 13.28
CA CYS A 298 -1.47 -14.28 12.38
C CYS A 298 -0.64 -13.00 12.46
N TYR A 299 -0.27 -12.54 13.67
CA TYR A 299 0.62 -11.39 13.85
C TYR A 299 1.99 -11.60 13.22
N ILE A 300 2.59 -12.77 13.43
CA ILE A 300 3.91 -13.10 12.87
C ILE A 300 3.86 -13.07 11.34
N VAL A 301 2.88 -13.73 10.74
CA VAL A 301 2.80 -13.83 9.27
C VAL A 301 2.49 -12.47 8.64
N LEU A 302 1.59 -11.67 9.21
CA LEU A 302 1.35 -10.31 8.75
C LEU A 302 2.60 -9.43 8.89
N GLY A 303 3.34 -9.57 10.00
CA GLY A 303 4.63 -8.91 10.19
C GLY A 303 5.66 -9.31 9.12
N VAL A 304 5.69 -10.59 8.72
CA VAL A 304 6.53 -11.07 7.62
C VAL A 304 6.11 -10.44 6.29
N HIS A 305 4.82 -10.30 5.98
CA HIS A 305 4.37 -9.60 4.76
C HIS A 305 4.85 -8.15 4.73
N VAL A 306 4.72 -7.43 5.84
CA VAL A 306 5.23 -6.05 6.00
C VAL A 306 6.74 -6.02 5.74
N ALA A 307 7.50 -6.89 6.39
CA ALA A 307 8.96 -6.94 6.27
C ALA A 307 9.40 -7.29 4.83
N CYS A 308 8.76 -8.27 4.20
CA CYS A 308 9.01 -8.65 2.81
C CYS A 308 8.70 -7.50 1.84
N GLY A 309 7.59 -6.79 2.04
CA GLY A 309 7.22 -5.62 1.25
C GLY A 309 8.26 -4.50 1.34
N ILE A 310 8.72 -4.18 2.56
CA ILE A 310 9.77 -3.18 2.80
C ILE A 310 11.11 -3.62 2.17
N ALA A 311 11.48 -4.89 2.34
CA ALA A 311 12.72 -5.42 1.75
C ALA A 311 12.69 -5.39 0.21
N ALA A 312 11.56 -5.78 -0.39
CA ALA A 312 11.34 -5.68 -1.84
C ALA A 312 11.41 -4.22 -2.33
N SER A 313 10.82 -3.29 -1.57
CA SER A 313 10.88 -1.86 -1.86
C SER A 313 12.31 -1.35 -1.86
N TYR A 314 13.09 -1.70 -0.83
CA TYR A 314 14.50 -1.31 -0.74
C TYR A 314 15.34 -1.89 -1.88
N ALA A 315 15.14 -3.18 -2.19
CA ALA A 315 15.83 -3.86 -3.29
C ALA A 315 15.51 -3.20 -4.64
N GLY A 316 14.24 -2.87 -4.89
CA GLY A 316 13.79 -2.19 -6.10
C GLY A 316 14.42 -0.82 -6.27
N ILE A 317 14.35 0.04 -5.24
CA ILE A 317 14.94 1.37 -5.24
C ILE A 317 16.47 1.33 -5.41
N ARG A 318 17.14 0.36 -4.79
CA ARG A 318 18.60 0.21 -4.90
C ARG A 318 19.05 -0.25 -6.29
N ARG A 319 18.31 -1.19 -6.90
CA ARG A 319 18.64 -1.78 -8.22
C ARG A 319 18.26 -0.90 -9.39
N SER A 320 17.28 0.01 -9.20
CA SER A 320 16.81 0.87 -10.28
C SER A 320 17.97 1.64 -10.91
N ARG A 321 18.21 1.41 -12.19
CA ARG A 321 19.21 2.08 -13.04
C ARG A 321 18.47 2.56 -14.28
N TRP A 322 18.94 3.67 -14.87
CA TRP A 322 18.50 4.06 -16.19
C TRP A 322 18.89 2.96 -17.18
N GLU A 323 17.92 2.20 -17.65
CA GLU A 323 18.02 1.52 -18.94
C GLU A 323 17.57 2.55 -19.97
N LEU A 324 18.54 3.14 -20.64
CA LEU A 324 18.35 3.97 -21.83
C LEU A 324 17.90 3.12 -23.00
#